data_7dc72d3ac0a9ace2bda2a068a4d44743
#
_entry.id   7dc72d3ac0a9ace2bda2a068a4d44743
#
_cell.length_a   1.000
_cell.length_b   1.000
_cell.length_c   1.000
_cell.angle_alpha   90.00
_cell.angle_beta   90.00
_cell.angle_gamma   90.00
#
_symmetry.space_group_name_H-M   'P 1'
#
loop_
_entity.id
_entity.type
_entity.pdbx_description
1 polymer ?
#
loop_
_entity_poly.entity_id
_entity_poly.type
_entity_poly.pdbx_seq_one_letter_code
_entity_poly.pdbx_strand_id
1 'polypeptide(L)'
;LDHARSIAKGHNIRVEDLETKFKTNFTSKTLELIIKRYGGSKFVWLMGADNLVEINQWFNWKNIFQIMPVAVFNRGVYSYSVINSIAGKYYFSKLHKTKDSNSIFDKPLPTWQFLHINKNPISSTLLRLKKITDRKNI
;
A
#
# COMPACT_ATOMS: atom_id res chain seq x y z
N LEU A 1 -13.16 -12.13 0.83
CA LEU A 1 -12.59 -12.15 -0.52
C LEU A 1 -13.63 -11.87 -1.60
N ASP A 2 -14.84 -12.42 -1.51
CA ASP A 2 -15.87 -12.30 -2.56
C ASP A 2 -16.32 -10.86 -2.81
N HIS A 3 -16.46 -10.06 -1.76
CA HIS A 3 -16.75 -8.64 -1.89
C HIS A 3 -15.62 -7.87 -2.62
N ALA A 4 -14.36 -8.19 -2.32
CA ALA A 4 -13.22 -7.58 -3.02
C ALA A 4 -13.20 -8.01 -4.50
N ARG A 5 -13.49 -9.28 -4.80
CA ARG A 5 -13.60 -9.78 -6.18
C ARG A 5 -14.72 -9.12 -6.96
N SER A 6 -15.87 -8.84 -6.32
CA SER A 6 -16.99 -8.16 -6.98
C SER A 6 -16.66 -6.72 -7.38
N ILE A 7 -15.87 -6.01 -6.55
CA ILE A 7 -15.42 -4.64 -6.85
C ILE A 7 -14.35 -4.64 -7.95
N ALA A 8 -13.49 -5.67 -7.98
CA ALA A 8 -12.39 -5.78 -8.94
C ALA A 8 -12.83 -6.19 -10.35
N LYS A 9 -14.10 -6.59 -10.56
CA LYS A 9 -14.62 -6.98 -11.88
C LYS A 9 -14.45 -5.86 -12.92
N GLY A 10 -13.94 -6.23 -14.09
CA GLY A 10 -13.73 -5.27 -15.20
C GLY A 10 -12.50 -4.41 -15.10
N HIS A 11 -11.65 -4.59 -14.07
CA HIS A 11 -10.37 -3.92 -13.90
C HIS A 11 -9.21 -4.91 -13.99
N ASN A 12 -8.02 -4.43 -14.33
CA ASN A 12 -6.79 -5.23 -14.30
C ASN A 12 -6.33 -5.47 -12.83
N ILE A 13 -7.25 -5.95 -12.00
CA ILE A 13 -7.05 -6.20 -10.57
C ILE A 13 -7.29 -7.69 -10.31
N ARG A 14 -6.28 -8.36 -9.76
CA ARG A 14 -6.39 -9.73 -9.28
C ARG A 14 -6.51 -9.72 -7.76
N VAL A 15 -7.56 -10.34 -7.25
CA VAL A 15 -7.78 -10.50 -5.81
C VAL A 15 -7.32 -11.90 -5.39
N GLU A 16 -6.28 -11.95 -4.58
CA GLU A 16 -5.62 -13.18 -4.13
C GLU A 16 -5.50 -13.18 -2.60
N ASP A 17 -5.61 -14.35 -2.01
CA ASP A 17 -5.30 -14.59 -0.60
C ASP A 17 -3.89 -15.19 -0.49
N LEU A 18 -2.89 -14.32 -0.67
CA LEU A 18 -1.50 -14.77 -0.70
C LEU A 18 -0.98 -15.13 0.69
N GLU A 19 -1.45 -14.47 1.73
CA GLU A 19 -1.03 -14.77 3.11
C GLU A 19 -1.44 -16.18 3.52
N THR A 20 -2.67 -16.59 3.23
CA THR A 20 -3.13 -17.96 3.45
C THR A 20 -2.36 -18.95 2.58
N LYS A 21 -2.18 -18.64 1.28
CA LYS A 21 -1.44 -19.50 0.35
C LYS A 21 0.00 -19.73 0.76
N PHE A 22 0.65 -18.70 1.28
CA PHE A 22 2.05 -18.73 1.71
C PHE A 22 2.23 -19.08 3.18
N LYS A 23 1.14 -19.28 3.92
CA LYS A 23 1.12 -19.58 5.36
C LYS A 23 1.95 -18.56 6.16
N THR A 24 1.77 -17.29 5.90
CA THR A 24 2.47 -16.18 6.57
C THR A 24 1.49 -15.09 6.99
N ASN A 25 1.76 -14.46 8.13
CA ASN A 25 1.02 -13.30 8.64
C ASN A 25 1.87 -12.01 8.59
N PHE A 26 3.06 -12.09 7.98
CA PHE A 26 3.98 -10.98 7.94
C PHE A 26 4.15 -10.46 6.52
N THR A 27 3.82 -9.20 6.30
CA THR A 27 3.93 -8.54 4.99
C THR A 27 5.31 -8.70 4.36
N SER A 28 6.40 -8.50 5.11
CA SER A 28 7.75 -8.67 4.61
C SER A 28 8.00 -10.06 4.03
N LYS A 29 7.54 -11.11 4.71
CA LYS A 29 7.66 -12.50 4.22
C LYS A 29 6.78 -12.77 3.01
N THR A 30 5.56 -12.24 3.00
CA THR A 30 4.66 -12.36 1.84
C THR A 30 5.29 -11.74 0.60
N LEU A 31 5.89 -10.56 0.72
CA LEU A 31 6.55 -9.88 -0.41
C LEU A 31 7.79 -10.63 -0.91
N GLU A 32 8.61 -11.19 -0.02
CA GLU A 32 9.74 -12.05 -0.41
C GLU A 32 9.27 -13.24 -1.25
N LEU A 33 8.19 -13.90 -0.83
CA LEU A 33 7.64 -15.06 -1.54
C LEU A 33 7.02 -14.65 -2.89
N ILE A 34 6.40 -13.47 -3.00
CA ILE A 34 5.92 -12.92 -4.27
C ILE A 34 7.09 -12.72 -5.23
N ILE A 35 8.16 -12.05 -4.80
CA ILE A 35 9.33 -11.82 -5.64
C ILE A 35 9.96 -13.14 -6.09
N LYS A 36 10.12 -14.09 -5.17
CA LYS A 36 10.65 -15.42 -5.49
C LYS A 36 9.79 -16.17 -6.51
N ARG A 37 8.47 -16.07 -6.40
CA ARG A 37 7.54 -16.76 -7.30
C ARG A 37 7.42 -16.13 -8.68
N TYR A 38 7.54 -14.80 -8.76
CA TYR A 38 7.29 -14.01 -9.99
C TYR A 38 8.51 -13.20 -10.39
N GLY A 39 9.71 -13.76 -10.24
CA GLY A 39 11.02 -13.09 -10.34
C GLY A 39 11.33 -12.34 -11.65
N GLY A 40 10.53 -12.51 -12.72
CA GLY A 40 10.65 -11.73 -13.96
C GLY A 40 9.78 -10.45 -13.99
N SER A 41 8.98 -10.19 -12.95
CA SER A 41 8.06 -9.06 -12.90
C SER A 41 8.60 -7.92 -12.04
N LYS A 42 8.31 -6.68 -12.46
CA LYS A 42 8.57 -5.49 -11.63
C LYS A 42 7.39 -5.26 -10.70
N PHE A 43 7.64 -5.13 -9.41
CA PHE A 43 6.63 -4.90 -8.38
C PHE A 43 6.81 -3.55 -7.71
N VAL A 44 5.71 -2.96 -7.26
CA VAL A 44 5.67 -1.82 -6.34
C VAL A 44 4.71 -2.15 -5.20
N TRP A 45 5.15 -1.97 -3.97
CA TRP A 45 4.28 -2.07 -2.81
C TRP A 45 3.47 -0.79 -2.64
N LEU A 46 2.15 -0.91 -2.67
CA LEU A 46 1.24 0.21 -2.48
C LEU A 46 0.72 0.23 -1.05
N MET A 47 0.83 1.36 -0.36
CA MET A 47 0.29 1.52 0.99
C MET A 47 -0.35 2.89 1.20
N GLY A 48 -1.24 2.98 2.20
CA GLY A 48 -1.74 4.26 2.68
C GLY A 48 -0.72 5.00 3.54
N ALA A 49 -0.84 6.30 3.64
CA ALA A 49 -0.02 7.15 4.48
C ALA A 49 -0.10 6.79 5.98
N ASP A 50 -1.27 6.34 6.43
CA ASP A 50 -1.53 5.78 7.75
C ASP A 50 -0.63 4.57 8.04
N ASN A 51 -0.53 3.64 7.12
CA ASN A 51 0.34 2.47 7.26
C ASN A 51 1.83 2.85 7.36
N LEU A 52 2.27 3.86 6.62
CA LEU A 52 3.67 4.31 6.71
C LEU A 52 4.02 4.90 8.08
N VAL A 53 3.06 5.55 8.73
CA VAL A 53 3.26 6.08 10.10
C VAL A 53 3.50 4.95 11.10
N GLU A 54 2.86 3.80 10.92
CA GLU A 54 2.88 2.66 11.83
C GLU A 54 3.80 1.52 11.39
N ILE A 55 4.36 1.55 10.18
CA ILE A 55 5.11 0.43 9.58
C ILE A 55 6.31 0.00 10.41
N ASN A 56 6.89 0.89 11.20
CA ASN A 56 8.01 0.58 12.09
C ASN A 56 7.67 -0.45 13.18
N GLN A 57 6.38 -0.72 13.41
CA GLN A 57 5.90 -1.75 14.32
C GLN A 57 5.74 -3.11 13.62
N TRP A 58 5.85 -3.17 12.28
CA TRP A 58 5.67 -4.39 11.52
C TRP A 58 6.93 -5.26 11.57
N PHE A 59 6.72 -6.56 11.58
CA PHE A 59 7.84 -7.50 11.54
C PHE A 59 8.74 -7.24 10.32
N ASN A 60 10.03 -7.05 10.59
CA ASN A 60 11.08 -6.84 9.58
C ASN A 60 10.72 -5.74 8.54
N TRP A 61 10.11 -4.65 8.98
CA TRP A 61 9.58 -3.58 8.13
C TRP A 61 10.62 -2.95 7.19
N LYS A 62 11.88 -2.86 7.62
CA LYS A 62 12.94 -2.31 6.79
C LYS A 62 13.16 -3.14 5.52
N ASN A 63 13.00 -4.45 5.61
CA ASN A 63 13.14 -5.35 4.48
C ASN A 63 12.14 -5.05 3.35
N ILE A 64 10.94 -4.57 3.67
CA ILE A 64 9.95 -4.16 2.67
C ILE A 64 10.55 -3.16 1.68
N PHE A 65 11.25 -2.13 2.18
CA PHE A 65 11.90 -1.12 1.35
C PHE A 65 13.15 -1.63 0.63
N GLN A 66 13.79 -2.67 1.17
CA GLN A 66 15.00 -3.26 0.56
C GLN A 66 14.69 -4.14 -0.64
N ILE A 67 13.51 -4.75 -0.69
CA ILE A 67 13.17 -5.76 -1.69
C ILE A 67 12.29 -5.24 -2.82
N MET A 68 11.56 -4.13 -2.62
CA MET A 68 10.79 -3.50 -3.69
C MET A 68 10.52 -2.01 -3.44
N PRO A 69 10.29 -1.23 -4.52
CA PRO A 69 9.86 0.15 -4.41
C PRO A 69 8.54 0.27 -3.65
N VAL A 70 8.39 1.36 -2.88
CA VAL A 70 7.17 1.62 -2.09
C VAL A 70 6.49 2.89 -2.59
N ALA A 71 5.21 2.80 -2.97
CA ALA A 71 4.38 3.96 -3.30
C ALA A 71 3.36 4.20 -2.18
N VAL A 72 3.41 5.39 -1.60
CA VAL A 72 2.58 5.79 -0.46
C VAL A 72 1.51 6.77 -0.91
N PHE A 73 0.25 6.40 -0.74
CA PHE A 73 -0.88 7.24 -1.12
C PHE A 73 -1.36 8.10 0.04
N ASN A 74 -1.43 9.41 -0.21
CA ASN A 74 -2.06 10.34 0.74
C ASN A 74 -3.57 10.38 0.54
N ARG A 75 -4.31 9.95 1.57
CA ARG A 75 -5.78 10.03 1.60
C ARG A 75 -6.30 11.25 2.37
N GLY A 76 -5.45 12.22 2.74
CA GLY A 76 -5.91 13.37 3.54
C GLY A 76 -4.81 14.17 4.22
N VAL A 77 -4.96 14.41 5.53
CA VAL A 77 -4.13 15.31 6.35
C VAL A 77 -2.74 14.78 6.75
N TYR A 78 -2.33 13.62 6.26
CA TYR A 78 -1.15 12.89 6.79
C TYR A 78 0.22 13.35 6.27
N SER A 79 0.31 14.35 5.40
CA SER A 79 1.59 14.70 4.73
C SER A 79 2.74 14.98 5.69
N TYR A 80 2.51 15.73 6.76
CA TYR A 80 3.53 16.04 7.76
C TYR A 80 3.83 14.88 8.69
N SER A 81 2.82 14.12 9.13
CA SER A 81 3.00 12.96 10.00
C SER A 81 3.76 11.84 9.31
N VAL A 82 3.56 11.67 8.00
CA VAL A 82 4.27 10.69 7.17
C VAL A 82 5.78 10.97 7.14
N ILE A 83 6.17 12.21 6.79
CA ILE A 83 7.58 12.58 6.69
C ILE A 83 8.25 12.55 8.07
N ASN A 84 7.51 12.89 9.12
CA ASN A 84 8.01 12.90 10.50
C ASN A 84 7.91 11.54 11.21
N SER A 85 7.30 10.53 10.59
CA SER A 85 7.27 9.17 11.12
C SER A 85 8.68 8.56 11.19
N ILE A 86 8.84 7.50 11.99
CA ILE A 86 10.12 6.78 12.10
C ILE A 86 10.59 6.30 10.72
N ALA A 87 9.70 5.69 9.94
CA ALA A 87 10.04 5.21 8.61
C ALA A 87 10.30 6.37 7.62
N GLY A 88 9.49 7.42 7.65
CA GLY A 88 9.67 8.60 6.81
C GLY A 88 11.01 9.29 7.04
N LYS A 89 11.44 9.46 8.30
CA LYS A 89 12.75 9.99 8.65
C LYS A 89 13.89 9.04 8.24
N TYR A 90 13.74 7.74 8.53
CA TYR A 90 14.77 6.74 8.24
C TYR A 90 15.08 6.65 6.73
N TYR A 91 14.03 6.69 5.89
CA TYR A 91 14.18 6.62 4.44
C TYR A 91 14.01 7.97 3.72
N PHE A 92 14.16 9.10 4.42
CA PHE A 92 13.97 10.42 3.83
C PHE A 92 14.87 10.68 2.60
N SER A 93 16.14 10.28 2.68
CA SER A 93 17.09 10.40 1.57
C SER A 93 16.76 9.52 0.36
N LYS A 94 15.85 8.56 0.52
CA LYS A 94 15.39 7.62 -0.50
C LYS A 94 14.01 7.99 -1.07
N LEU A 95 13.46 9.11 -0.63
CA LEU A 95 12.21 9.65 -1.15
C LEU A 95 12.43 10.19 -2.57
N HIS A 96 11.74 9.59 -3.52
CA HIS A 96 11.73 10.03 -4.90
C HIS A 96 10.67 11.13 -5.09
N LYS A 97 11.07 12.34 -5.50
CA LYS A 97 10.24 13.56 -5.53
C LYS A 97 9.65 13.87 -6.92
N THR A 98 9.68 12.96 -7.87
CA THR A 98 9.09 13.22 -9.19
C THR A 98 7.59 12.99 -9.20
N LYS A 99 6.91 13.69 -10.13
CA LYS A 99 5.48 13.45 -10.42
C LYS A 99 5.28 12.23 -11.32
N ASP A 100 6.32 11.78 -12.00
CA ASP A 100 6.27 10.60 -12.87
C ASP A 100 6.37 9.33 -12.03
N SER A 101 5.23 8.67 -11.84
CA SER A 101 5.13 7.42 -11.08
C SER A 101 5.86 6.25 -11.75
N ASN A 102 6.02 6.27 -13.07
CA ASN A 102 6.68 5.17 -13.79
C ASN A 102 8.18 5.12 -13.48
N SER A 103 8.79 6.26 -13.15
CA SER A 103 10.22 6.33 -12.84
C SER A 103 10.64 5.61 -11.56
N ILE A 104 9.69 5.20 -10.69
CA ILE A 104 10.02 4.48 -9.45
C ILE A 104 10.63 3.10 -9.73
N PHE A 105 10.29 2.47 -10.85
CA PHE A 105 10.80 1.15 -11.24
C PHE A 105 12.28 1.16 -11.65
N ASP A 106 12.83 2.32 -12.00
CA ASP A 106 14.19 2.47 -12.52
C ASP A 106 15.17 2.98 -11.46
N LYS A 107 14.68 3.14 -10.23
CA LYS A 107 15.51 3.62 -9.12
C LYS A 107 16.11 2.46 -8.32
N PRO A 108 17.36 2.60 -7.85
CA PRO A 108 17.95 1.61 -6.97
C PRO A 108 17.20 1.55 -5.63
N LEU A 109 17.07 0.33 -5.11
CA LEU A 109 16.50 0.10 -3.78
C LEU A 109 17.49 0.52 -2.66
N PRO A 110 17.00 0.95 -1.52
CA PRO A 110 15.61 1.26 -1.21
C PRO A 110 15.15 2.55 -1.88
N THR A 111 13.91 2.58 -2.37
CA THR A 111 13.28 3.78 -2.94
C THR A 111 11.80 3.83 -2.59
N TRP A 112 11.29 5.03 -2.39
CA TRP A 112 9.86 5.21 -2.16
C TRP A 112 9.38 6.55 -2.71
N GLN A 113 8.09 6.64 -2.98
CA GLN A 113 7.45 7.83 -3.54
C GLN A 113 6.16 8.13 -2.80
N PHE A 114 5.92 9.42 -2.57
CA PHE A 114 4.68 9.90 -1.98
C PHE A 114 3.76 10.43 -3.09
N LEU A 115 2.60 9.81 -3.23
CA LEU A 115 1.64 10.12 -4.27
C LEU A 115 0.44 10.86 -3.69
N HIS A 116 0.21 12.07 -4.18
CA HIS A 116 -1.00 12.83 -3.87
C HIS A 116 -2.11 12.35 -4.80
N ILE A 117 -3.16 11.75 -4.22
CA ILE A 117 -4.37 11.40 -4.96
C ILE A 117 -5.48 12.40 -4.59
N ASN A 118 -6.29 12.78 -5.57
CA ASN A 118 -7.48 13.58 -5.32
C ASN A 118 -8.39 12.84 -4.34
N LYS A 119 -8.86 13.56 -3.32
CA LYS A 119 -9.73 12.97 -2.30
C LYS A 119 -11.01 12.48 -2.95
N ASN A 120 -11.23 11.16 -2.93
CA ASN A 120 -12.56 10.64 -3.11
C ASN A 120 -13.30 10.82 -1.76
N PRO A 121 -14.43 11.55 -1.69
CA PRO A 121 -15.15 11.79 -0.44
C PRO A 121 -15.73 10.50 0.17
N ILE A 122 -15.70 9.38 -0.56
CA ILE A 122 -16.20 8.10 -0.09
C ILE A 122 -15.19 7.48 0.88
N SER A 123 -15.47 7.57 2.18
CA SER A 123 -14.73 6.85 3.22
C SER A 123 -15.42 5.51 3.54
N SER A 124 -14.64 4.55 4.08
CA SER A 124 -15.19 3.26 4.57
C SER A 124 -16.28 3.47 5.62
N THR A 125 -16.19 4.53 6.41
CA THR A 125 -17.17 4.92 7.42
C THR A 125 -18.49 5.37 6.76
N LEU A 126 -18.43 6.21 5.71
CA LEU A 126 -19.60 6.63 4.96
C LEU A 126 -20.30 5.45 4.26
N LEU A 127 -19.53 4.51 3.72
CA LEU A 127 -20.08 3.29 3.10
C LEU A 127 -20.77 2.39 4.13
N ARG A 128 -20.23 2.28 5.34
CA ARG A 128 -20.88 1.53 6.44
C ARG A 128 -22.15 2.21 6.90
N LEU A 129 -22.15 3.52 7.06
CA LEU A 129 -23.34 4.30 7.44
C LEU A 129 -24.45 4.18 6.40
N LYS A 130 -24.14 4.29 5.09
CA LYS A 130 -25.12 4.06 4.02
C LYS A 130 -25.74 2.66 4.10
N LYS A 131 -24.94 1.59 4.29
CA LYS A 131 -25.47 0.23 4.43
C LYS A 131 -26.41 0.06 5.63
N ILE A 132 -26.19 0.80 6.72
CA ILE A 132 -27.05 0.75 7.91
C ILE A 132 -28.37 1.48 7.64
N THR A 133 -28.33 2.61 6.92
CA THR A 133 -29.53 3.38 6.55
C THR A 133 -30.42 2.61 5.57
N ASP A 134 -29.81 2.00 4.54
CA ASP A 134 -30.56 1.20 3.53
C ASP A 134 -31.22 -0.05 4.15
N ARG A 135 -30.66 -0.62 5.23
CA ARG A 135 -31.27 -1.75 5.96
C ARG A 135 -32.42 -1.36 6.90
N LYS A 136 -32.55 -0.08 7.26
CA LYS A 136 -33.65 0.40 8.13
C LYS A 136 -34.87 0.85 7.34
N ASN A 137 -34.76 0.95 6.00
CA ASN A 137 -35.83 1.39 5.10
C ASN A 137 -36.45 0.22 4.31
N ILE A 138 -36.25 -1.04 4.74
CA ILE A 138 -36.91 -2.26 4.32
C ILE A 138 -37.64 -2.84 5.54
#